data_ea3d9e5b9f70ca1f9a71248bea518b1c
#
_entry.id   ea3d9e5b9f70ca1f9a71248bea518b1c
#
_cell.length_a   1.000
_cell.length_b   1.000
_cell.length_c   1.000
_cell.angle_alpha   90.00
_cell.angle_beta   90.00
_cell.angle_gamma   90.00
#
_symmetry.space_group_name_H-M   'P 1'
#
loop_
_entity.id
_entity.type
_entity.pdbx_description
1 polymer ?
#
loop_
_entity_poly.entity_id
_entity_poly.type
_entity_poly.pdbx_seq_one_letter_code
_entity_poly.pdbx_strand_id
1 'polypeptide(L)'
;MGIKIGQNLTAEQHVFELCNAQSIGAAIENMTLTATELGLGSLWICNTYFAQYELNKWAKIDGEVCAALALGYADESPASRPRSKLESIVQWRIL
;
A
#
# COMPACT_ATOMS: atom_id res chain seq x y z
N MET A 1 16.94 4.15 -13.26
CA MET A 1 16.93 5.34 -12.38
C MET A 1 16.16 5.02 -11.11
N GLY A 2 16.74 5.24 -9.99
CA GLY A 2 16.05 5.07 -8.72
C GLY A 2 15.33 6.33 -8.28
N ILE A 3 14.27 6.16 -7.53
CA ILE A 3 13.58 7.25 -6.86
C ILE A 3 14.27 7.45 -5.51
N LYS A 4 14.59 8.69 -5.20
CA LYS A 4 15.26 9.02 -3.93
C LYS A 4 14.23 9.23 -2.84
N ILE A 5 13.76 8.14 -2.26
CA ILE A 5 12.79 8.20 -1.18
C ILE A 5 13.48 8.65 0.10
N GLY A 6 12.94 9.68 0.73
CA GLY A 6 13.42 10.20 2.00
C GLY A 6 14.75 10.93 1.96
N GLN A 7 15.35 11.07 0.77
CA GLN A 7 16.62 11.79 0.61
C GLN A 7 16.37 13.18 0.03
N ASN A 8 17.04 14.19 0.60
CA ASN A 8 16.98 15.57 0.12
C ASN A 8 15.55 16.17 0.11
N LEU A 9 14.66 15.61 0.90
CA LEU A 9 13.33 16.17 1.07
C LEU A 9 13.34 17.23 2.16
N THR A 10 12.59 18.30 1.95
CA THR A 10 12.28 19.22 3.04
C THR A 10 11.32 18.54 4.03
N ALA A 11 11.24 19.07 5.25
CA ALA A 11 10.29 18.55 6.24
C ALA A 11 8.85 18.62 5.70
N GLU A 12 8.52 19.69 5.00
CA GLU A 12 7.20 19.87 4.39
C GLU A 12 6.90 18.82 3.34
N GLN A 13 7.86 18.56 2.44
CA GLN A 13 7.71 17.51 1.42
C GLN A 13 7.54 16.13 2.04
N HIS A 14 8.28 15.84 3.10
CA HIS A 14 8.16 14.57 3.81
C HIS A 14 6.76 14.39 4.40
N VAL A 15 6.22 15.45 5.00
CA VAL A 15 4.85 15.42 5.55
C VAL A 15 3.84 15.15 4.44
N PHE A 16 3.96 15.81 3.30
CA PHE A 16 3.08 15.57 2.16
C PHE A 16 3.13 14.12 1.68
N GLU A 17 4.33 13.55 1.60
CA GLU A 17 4.48 12.14 1.19
C GLU A 17 3.80 11.19 2.17
N LEU A 18 3.99 11.42 3.47
CA LEU A 18 3.34 10.61 4.50
C LEU A 18 1.82 10.70 4.42
N CYS A 19 1.29 11.90 4.27
CA CYS A 19 -0.15 12.10 4.17
C CYS A 19 -0.73 11.43 2.92
N ASN A 20 -0.06 11.58 1.79
CA ASN A 20 -0.50 10.97 0.55
C ASN A 20 -0.45 9.46 0.63
N ALA A 21 0.61 8.89 1.21
CA ALA A 21 0.72 7.44 1.38
C ALA A 21 -0.41 6.90 2.26
N GLN A 22 -0.74 7.58 3.35
CA GLN A 22 -1.84 7.19 4.23
C GLN A 22 -3.18 7.23 3.50
N SER A 23 -3.43 8.28 2.72
CA SER A 23 -4.67 8.44 1.96
C SER A 23 -4.82 7.34 0.91
N ILE A 24 -3.75 7.03 0.20
CA ILE A 24 -3.75 5.96 -0.80
C ILE A 24 -3.96 4.60 -0.11
N GLY A 25 -3.30 4.37 1.02
CA GLY A 25 -3.49 3.15 1.79
C GLY A 25 -4.93 2.96 2.24
N ALA A 26 -5.58 4.02 2.70
CA ALA A 26 -7.00 3.97 3.08
C ALA A 26 -7.88 3.62 1.88
N ALA A 27 -7.62 4.20 0.72
CA ALA A 27 -8.36 3.88 -0.51
C ALA A 27 -8.16 2.41 -0.91
N ILE A 28 -6.95 1.90 -0.84
CA ILE A 28 -6.64 0.51 -1.19
C ILE A 28 -7.37 -0.44 -0.23
N GLU A 29 -7.38 -0.16 1.07
CA GLU A 29 -8.09 -0.99 2.03
C GLU A 29 -9.59 -1.06 1.69
N ASN A 30 -10.20 0.07 1.37
CA ASN A 30 -11.60 0.08 0.95
C ASN A 30 -11.81 -0.75 -0.32
N MET A 31 -10.87 -0.72 -1.25
CA MET A 31 -10.92 -1.53 -2.46
C MET A 31 -10.82 -3.02 -2.16
N THR A 32 -9.94 -3.43 -1.24
CA THR A 32 -9.79 -4.84 -0.88
C THR A 32 -11.03 -5.37 -0.18
N LEU A 33 -11.63 -4.58 0.70
CA LEU A 33 -12.86 -4.96 1.38
C LEU A 33 -14.03 -5.10 0.39
N THR A 34 -14.13 -4.17 -0.54
CA THR A 34 -15.15 -4.22 -1.59
C THR A 34 -14.95 -5.44 -2.50
N ALA A 35 -13.71 -5.71 -2.86
CA ALA A 35 -13.38 -6.90 -3.67
C ALA A 35 -13.83 -8.18 -2.97
N THR A 36 -13.57 -8.28 -1.67
CA THR A 36 -13.99 -9.44 -0.87
C THR A 36 -15.51 -9.57 -0.87
N GLU A 37 -16.23 -8.48 -0.71
CA GLU A 37 -17.69 -8.48 -0.74
C GLU A 37 -18.24 -8.96 -2.10
N LEU A 38 -17.54 -8.60 -3.18
CA LEU A 38 -17.91 -9.00 -4.53
C LEU A 38 -17.42 -10.41 -4.90
N GLY A 39 -16.79 -11.13 -3.99
CA GLY A 39 -16.28 -12.47 -4.24
C GLY A 39 -14.97 -12.50 -5.03
N LEU A 40 -14.26 -11.40 -5.09
CA LEU A 40 -12.98 -11.31 -5.79
C LEU A 40 -11.81 -11.51 -4.82
N GLY A 41 -10.72 -12.08 -5.34
CA GLY A 41 -9.45 -12.09 -4.65
C GLY A 41 -8.69 -10.81 -4.92
N SER A 42 -7.85 -10.41 -3.98
CA SER A 42 -6.99 -9.24 -4.13
C SER A 42 -5.64 -9.47 -3.51
N LEU A 43 -4.64 -8.78 -4.05
CA LEU A 43 -3.30 -8.77 -3.48
C LEU A 43 -2.78 -7.34 -3.48
N TRP A 44 -2.51 -6.82 -2.30
CA TRP A 44 -1.91 -5.50 -2.13
C TRP A 44 -0.39 -5.63 -2.27
N ILE A 45 0.16 -5.03 -3.30
CA ILE A 45 1.59 -5.05 -3.59
C ILE A 45 2.18 -3.72 -3.14
N CYS A 46 2.84 -3.73 -1.98
CA CYS A 46 3.42 -2.52 -1.38
C CYS A 46 4.68 -2.07 -2.11
N ASN A 47 5.53 -3.02 -2.49
CA ASN A 47 6.85 -2.71 -3.04
C ASN A 47 6.82 -2.69 -4.56
N THR A 48 6.46 -1.54 -5.12
CA THR A 48 6.51 -1.29 -6.56
C THR A 48 7.73 -0.48 -6.97
N TYR A 49 8.58 -0.14 -6.00
CA TYR A 49 9.65 0.81 -6.19
C TYR A 49 10.69 0.38 -7.23
N PHE A 50 11.08 -0.89 -7.22
CA PHE A 50 12.10 -1.38 -8.15
C PHE A 50 11.62 -1.43 -9.61
N ALA A 51 10.33 -1.32 -9.85
CA ALA A 51 9.75 -1.28 -11.20
C ALA A 51 9.07 0.07 -11.49
N GLN A 52 9.43 1.11 -10.76
CA GLN A 52 8.75 2.40 -10.82
C GLN A 52 8.77 3.02 -12.23
N TYR A 53 9.91 2.98 -12.88
CA TYR A 53 10.05 3.54 -14.22
C TYR A 53 9.12 2.83 -15.22
N GLU A 54 9.15 1.52 -15.20
CA GLU A 54 8.37 0.68 -16.11
C GLU A 54 6.87 0.83 -15.85
N LEU A 55 6.49 0.91 -14.58
CA LEU A 55 5.09 1.10 -14.19
C LEU A 55 4.57 2.47 -14.59
N ASN A 56 5.36 3.52 -14.37
CA ASN A 56 4.98 4.86 -14.77
C ASN A 56 4.80 4.96 -16.28
N LYS A 57 5.70 4.34 -17.02
CA LYS A 57 5.65 4.32 -18.47
C LYS A 57 4.43 3.56 -18.98
N TRP A 58 4.18 2.40 -18.39
CA TRP A 58 3.02 1.59 -18.76
C TRP A 58 1.70 2.28 -18.44
N ALA A 59 1.59 2.87 -17.26
CA ALA A 59 0.37 3.55 -16.81
C ALA A 59 0.22 4.95 -17.41
N LYS A 60 1.28 5.48 -18.04
CA LYS A 60 1.30 6.83 -18.61
C LYS A 60 1.02 7.91 -17.57
N ILE A 61 1.61 7.77 -16.40
CA ILE A 61 1.45 8.75 -15.31
C ILE A 61 2.77 9.49 -15.08
N ASP A 62 2.67 10.69 -14.54
CA ASP A 62 3.79 11.59 -14.26
C ASP A 62 4.04 11.72 -12.76
N GLY A 63 3.68 10.75 -12.00
CA GLY A 63 3.89 10.72 -10.56
C GLY A 63 4.59 9.45 -10.13
N GLU A 64 4.52 9.16 -8.84
CA GLU A 64 5.03 7.92 -8.30
C GLU A 64 3.89 6.90 -8.15
N VAL A 65 4.16 5.66 -8.55
CA VAL A 65 3.27 4.55 -8.23
C VAL A 65 3.52 4.17 -6.77
N CYS A 66 2.58 4.47 -5.91
CA CYS A 66 2.70 4.19 -4.48
C CYS A 66 2.54 2.69 -4.17
N ALA A 67 1.65 2.04 -4.87
CA ALA A 67 1.36 0.63 -4.68
C ALA A 67 0.61 0.09 -5.90
N ALA A 68 0.42 -1.22 -5.94
CA ALA A 68 -0.43 -1.86 -6.93
C ALA A 68 -1.40 -2.80 -6.24
N LEU A 69 -2.58 -2.94 -6.79
CA LEU A 69 -3.58 -3.88 -6.29
C LEU A 69 -3.97 -4.84 -7.42
N ALA A 70 -3.62 -6.11 -7.26
CA ALA A 70 -4.05 -7.13 -8.19
C ALA A 70 -5.46 -7.61 -7.80
N LEU A 71 -6.36 -7.66 -8.77
CA LEU A 71 -7.75 -8.08 -8.57
C LEU A 71 -8.12 -9.17 -9.55
N GLY A 72 -8.88 -10.14 -9.10
CA GLY A 72 -9.37 -11.21 -9.98
C GLY A 72 -10.08 -12.30 -9.19
N TYR A 73 -10.51 -13.32 -9.90
CA TYR A 73 -11.07 -14.49 -9.25
C TYR A 73 -9.94 -15.31 -8.65
N ALA A 74 -10.08 -15.68 -7.37
CA ALA A 74 -9.06 -16.42 -6.65
C ALA A 74 -8.97 -17.84 -7.17
N ASP A 75 -7.73 -18.30 -7.39
CA ASP A 75 -7.42 -19.67 -7.79
C ASP A 75 -6.78 -20.46 -6.64
N GLU A 76 -6.67 -19.85 -5.48
CA GLU A 76 -6.12 -20.47 -4.28
C GLU A 76 -6.80 -19.90 -3.05
N SER A 77 -6.73 -20.64 -1.94
CA SER A 77 -7.27 -20.22 -0.66
C SER A 77 -6.26 -20.54 0.44
N PRO A 78 -5.17 -19.78 0.51
CA PRO A 78 -4.11 -20.03 1.48
C PRO A 78 -4.61 -19.82 2.91
N ALA A 79 -4.00 -20.53 3.86
CA ALA A 79 -4.29 -20.33 5.28
C ALA A 79 -3.84 -18.95 5.72
N SER A 80 -4.55 -18.39 6.69
CA SER A 80 -4.16 -17.13 7.30
C SER A 80 -2.82 -17.26 8.01
N ARG A 81 -1.98 -16.24 7.84
CA ARG A 81 -0.72 -16.16 8.59
C ARG A 81 -0.99 -15.78 10.04
N PRO A 82 -0.18 -16.27 10.98
CA PRO A 82 -0.32 -15.85 12.36
C PRO A 82 -0.18 -14.34 12.52
N ARG A 83 -0.92 -13.79 13.46
CA ARG A 83 -0.82 -12.38 13.84
C ARG A 83 -0.20 -12.28 15.23
N SER A 84 0.52 -11.19 15.47
CA SER A 84 1.03 -10.87 16.79
C SER A 84 -0.12 -10.68 17.76
N LYS A 85 0.08 -11.06 19.02
CA LYS A 85 -0.93 -10.82 20.06
C LYS A 85 -1.13 -9.32 20.21
N LEU A 86 -2.37 -8.90 20.33
CA LEU A 86 -2.72 -7.48 20.46
C LEU A 86 -1.98 -6.84 21.64
N GLU A 87 -1.88 -7.54 22.75
CA GLU A 87 -1.23 -7.06 23.97
C GLU A 87 0.25 -6.74 23.76
N SER A 88 0.90 -7.38 22.79
CA SER A 88 2.31 -7.16 22.50
C SER A 88 2.59 -5.94 21.64
N ILE A 89 1.58 -5.38 20.99
CA ILE A 89 1.74 -4.28 20.04
C ILE A 89 0.93 -3.04 20.40
N VAL A 90 0.03 -3.11 21.37
CA VAL A 90 -0.81 -1.99 21.79
C VAL A 90 -0.40 -1.53 23.17
N GLN A 91 -0.22 -0.24 23.34
CA GLN A 91 -0.06 0.41 24.64
C GLN A 91 -1.27 1.30 24.88
N TRP A 92 -1.88 1.10 26.07
CA TRP A 92 -2.99 1.94 26.51
C TRP A 92 -2.47 3.04 27.41
N ARG A 93 -2.88 4.26 27.13
CA ARG A 93 -2.58 5.40 28.00
C ARG A 93 -3.89 6.08 28.36
N ILE A 94 -4.12 6.20 29.65
CA ILE A 94 -5.32 6.83 30.18
C ILE A 94 -4.89 8.20 30.72
N LEU A 95 -5.47 9.24 30.20
CA LEU A 95 -5.19 10.62 30.61
C LEU A 95 -6.14 11.05 31.74
#